data_b9ac14f965af0eebe7a82646709f5233
#
_entry.id   b9ac14f965af0eebe7a82646709f5233
#
_cell.length_a   1.000
_cell.length_b   1.000
_cell.length_c   1.000
_cell.angle_alpha   90.00
_cell.angle_beta   90.00
_cell.angle_gamma   90.00
#
_symmetry.space_group_name_H-M   'P 1'
#
loop_
_entity.id
_entity.type
_entity.pdbx_description
1 polymer ?
#
loop_
_entity_poly.entity_id
_entity_poly.type
_entity_poly.pdbx_seq_one_letter_code
_entity_poly.pdbx_strand_id
1 'polypeptide(L)'
;ELEALVLECNLIKEHRPKYNTMLMDDKSYPFIKVTTGEAYPRIMMARQMKKDKSKYFGPYTSVTAVKDTIELIRKLYRLRSCNRILPRDIGKERCCLYHHIKQCDAPCQGYISQEKYRESVDEVLKFLGGNYDRILKDLEKKMQEASDDLEFEKAIEYRELLHSVKQIAQKQKITDTGGEDRDIVALAREHEDAVVQVFFIRNGRLIGRDHFYLRIAQGDENAEILSSFIKQFYAGTPYIPGELMLPVEPEEREILEAWLGEKRGHKVHFRIPKKGEKEKLVELAAKNAKMVLEKDKERIKREEG
;
A
#
# COMPACT_ATOMS: atom_id res chain seq x y z
N GLU A 1 -12.89 19.57 -20.56
CA GLU A 1 -12.55 18.14 -20.78
C GLU A 1 -12.42 17.37 -19.47
N LEU A 2 -11.65 17.85 -18.46
CA LEU A 2 -11.51 17.22 -17.14
C LEU A 2 -12.83 17.08 -16.39
N GLU A 3 -13.68 18.10 -16.41
CA GLU A 3 -15.01 18.06 -15.79
C GLU A 3 -15.91 17.04 -16.47
N ALA A 4 -15.82 16.90 -17.79
CA ALA A 4 -16.56 15.88 -18.55
C ALA A 4 -16.15 14.46 -18.16
N LEU A 5 -14.84 14.22 -18.01
CA LEU A 5 -14.30 12.92 -17.57
C LEU A 5 -14.79 12.54 -16.15
N VAL A 6 -14.79 13.50 -15.22
CA VAL A 6 -15.31 13.28 -13.86
C VAL A 6 -16.81 12.99 -13.87
N LEU A 7 -17.57 13.72 -14.70
CA LEU A 7 -19.00 13.51 -14.87
C LEU A 7 -19.29 12.12 -15.47
N GLU A 8 -18.57 11.73 -16.51
CA GLU A 8 -18.66 10.40 -17.12
C GLU A 8 -18.44 9.30 -16.08
N CYS A 9 -17.37 9.38 -15.28
CA CYS A 9 -17.10 8.41 -14.23
C CYS A 9 -18.24 8.30 -13.21
N ASN A 10 -18.83 9.44 -12.83
CA ASN A 10 -19.93 9.46 -11.87
C ASN A 10 -21.21 8.86 -12.47
N LEU A 11 -21.53 9.20 -13.72
CA LEU A 11 -22.70 8.67 -14.43
C LEU A 11 -22.59 7.15 -14.68
N ILE A 12 -21.40 6.65 -15.03
CA ILE A 12 -21.17 5.21 -15.18
C ILE A 12 -21.40 4.47 -13.86
N LYS A 13 -20.93 5.03 -12.74
CA LYS A 13 -21.17 4.43 -11.41
C LYS A 13 -22.64 4.45 -11.00
N GLU A 14 -23.36 5.53 -11.29
CA GLU A 14 -24.76 5.72 -10.90
C GLU A 14 -25.70 4.88 -11.76
N HIS A 15 -25.54 4.93 -13.09
CA HIS A 15 -26.49 4.33 -14.04
C HIS A 15 -26.12 2.93 -14.53
N ARG A 16 -24.85 2.50 -14.34
CA ARG A 16 -24.30 1.19 -14.77
C ARG A 16 -24.73 0.81 -16.19
N PRO A 17 -24.42 1.62 -17.21
CA PRO A 17 -24.89 1.42 -18.55
C PRO A 17 -24.34 0.14 -19.17
N LYS A 18 -25.20 -0.61 -19.89
CA LYS A 18 -24.91 -1.95 -20.40
C LYS A 18 -23.74 -2.02 -21.40
N TYR A 19 -23.49 -0.94 -22.11
CA TYR A 19 -22.50 -0.89 -23.21
C TYR A 19 -21.19 -0.21 -22.84
N ASN A 20 -20.96 0.11 -21.58
CA ASN A 20 -19.71 0.70 -21.11
C ASN A 20 -18.92 -0.32 -20.31
N THR A 21 -17.59 -0.31 -20.48
CA THR A 21 -16.70 -1.09 -19.62
C THR A 21 -16.92 -0.74 -18.16
N MET A 22 -17.23 -1.74 -17.33
CA MET A 22 -17.57 -1.56 -15.92
C MET A 22 -16.62 -2.26 -15.01
N LEU A 23 -16.08 -1.52 -14.03
CA LEU A 23 -15.37 -2.08 -12.90
C LEU A 23 -16.39 -2.72 -11.93
N MET A 24 -16.29 -4.04 -11.74
CA MET A 24 -17.22 -4.80 -10.92
C MET A 24 -16.89 -4.76 -9.42
N ASP A 25 -15.67 -4.43 -9.08
CA ASP A 25 -15.14 -4.44 -7.72
C ASP A 25 -14.99 -3.01 -7.16
N ASP A 26 -15.54 -2.76 -5.96
CA ASP A 26 -15.32 -1.53 -5.19
C ASP A 26 -14.45 -1.85 -3.96
N LYS A 27 -13.13 -1.99 -4.17
CA LYS A 27 -12.18 -2.36 -3.13
C LYS A 27 -11.60 -1.11 -2.48
N SER A 28 -11.69 -1.03 -1.15
CA SER A 28 -11.00 0.00 -0.36
C SER A 28 -9.78 -0.58 0.34
N TYR A 29 -8.63 0.03 0.11
CA TYR A 29 -7.36 -0.43 0.67
C TYR A 29 -6.99 0.28 1.96
N PRO A 30 -6.45 -0.45 2.95
CA PRO A 30 -5.88 0.14 4.14
C PRO A 30 -4.51 0.75 3.87
N PHE A 31 -4.21 1.79 4.64
CA PHE A 31 -2.91 2.46 4.73
C PHE A 31 -2.39 2.40 6.16
N ILE A 32 -1.07 2.43 6.31
CA ILE A 32 -0.43 2.73 7.59
C ILE A 32 -0.24 4.24 7.65
N LYS A 33 -0.83 4.87 8.66
CA LYS A 33 -0.76 6.31 8.91
C LYS A 33 0.17 6.58 10.09
N VAL A 34 1.12 7.49 9.91
CA VAL A 34 1.95 8.06 10.97
C VAL A 34 1.60 9.53 11.12
N THR A 35 1.12 9.97 12.28
CA THR A 35 0.61 11.33 12.52
C THR A 35 1.75 12.31 12.81
N THR A 36 2.62 12.54 11.80
CA THR A 36 3.84 13.34 11.94
C THR A 36 3.61 14.80 12.33
N GLY A 37 2.40 15.31 12.17
CA GLY A 37 1.99 16.65 12.62
C GLY A 37 1.74 16.77 14.13
N GLU A 38 1.64 15.66 14.87
CA GLU A 38 1.49 15.67 16.34
C GLU A 38 2.85 15.83 17.04
N ALA A 39 2.86 16.40 18.25
CA ALA A 39 4.07 16.50 19.07
C ALA A 39 4.67 15.12 19.37
N TYR A 40 3.80 14.14 19.65
CA TYR A 40 4.12 12.74 19.83
C TYR A 40 3.33 11.91 18.81
N PRO A 41 3.88 11.66 17.62
CA PRO A 41 3.18 10.94 16.55
C PRO A 41 2.69 9.55 16.96
N ARG A 42 1.60 9.12 16.31
CA ARG A 42 1.00 7.79 16.49
C ARG A 42 1.09 7.00 15.19
N ILE A 43 1.08 5.69 15.32
CA ILE A 43 0.92 4.80 14.19
C ILE A 43 -0.45 4.12 14.25
N MET A 44 -1.18 4.14 13.14
CA MET A 44 -2.51 3.55 13.04
C MET A 44 -2.86 3.14 11.61
N MET A 45 -3.86 2.29 11.47
CA MET A 45 -4.46 1.97 10.17
C MET A 45 -5.44 3.09 9.78
N ALA A 46 -5.44 3.46 8.51
CA ALA A 46 -6.40 4.38 7.90
C ALA A 46 -6.92 3.81 6.58
N ARG A 47 -8.17 4.10 6.24
CA ARG A 47 -8.77 3.75 4.94
C ARG A 47 -8.89 4.96 4.01
N GLN A 48 -8.75 6.15 4.55
CA GLN A 48 -8.82 7.42 3.81
C GLN A 48 -7.58 8.25 4.11
N MET A 49 -7.05 8.90 3.12
CA MET A 49 -5.98 9.88 3.26
C MET A 49 -6.61 11.27 3.51
N LYS A 50 -6.07 11.98 4.49
CA LYS A 50 -6.48 13.34 4.83
C LYS A 50 -5.30 14.30 4.64
N LYS A 51 -5.55 15.55 4.32
CA LYS A 51 -4.53 16.61 4.25
C LYS A 51 -4.23 17.14 5.66
N ASP A 52 -3.63 16.32 6.52
CA ASP A 52 -3.43 16.60 7.96
C ASP A 52 -1.96 16.51 8.43
N LYS A 53 -1.02 16.74 7.53
CA LYS A 53 0.44 16.63 7.78
C LYS A 53 0.88 15.22 8.24
N SER A 54 0.05 14.20 8.08
CA SER A 54 0.43 12.81 8.36
C SER A 54 1.13 12.19 7.15
N LYS A 55 1.99 11.20 7.40
CA LYS A 55 2.55 10.35 6.35
C LYS A 55 1.73 9.07 6.23
N TYR A 56 1.46 8.67 4.99
CA TYR A 56 0.67 7.49 4.65
C TYR A 56 1.54 6.52 3.84
N PHE A 57 1.48 5.25 4.18
CA PHE A 57 2.20 4.17 3.51
C PHE A 57 1.19 3.15 3.01
N GLY A 58 1.31 2.75 1.75
CA GLY A 58 0.35 1.85 1.10
C GLY A 58 0.11 2.25 -0.36
N PRO A 59 -0.99 1.78 -0.98
CA PRO A 59 -2.04 0.93 -0.40
C PRO A 59 -1.59 -0.50 -0.13
N TYR A 60 -2.09 -1.11 0.94
CA TYR A 60 -1.90 -2.53 1.22
C TYR A 60 -3.13 -3.33 0.83
N THR A 61 -2.93 -4.54 0.32
CA THR A 61 -4.03 -5.41 -0.12
C THR A 61 -4.62 -6.28 1.00
N SER A 62 -3.95 -6.33 2.17
CA SER A 62 -4.37 -7.13 3.31
C SER A 62 -4.46 -6.29 4.59
N VAL A 63 -5.64 -6.27 5.19
CA VAL A 63 -5.88 -5.64 6.51
C VAL A 63 -5.07 -6.33 7.61
N THR A 64 -4.97 -7.65 7.56
CA THR A 64 -4.19 -8.45 8.52
C THR A 64 -2.72 -8.08 8.46
N ALA A 65 -2.13 -8.01 7.26
CA ALA A 65 -0.74 -7.61 7.08
C ALA A 65 -0.45 -6.20 7.63
N VAL A 66 -1.40 -5.26 7.49
CA VAL A 66 -1.27 -3.91 8.06
C VAL A 66 -1.29 -3.97 9.60
N LYS A 67 -2.22 -4.73 10.19
CA LYS A 67 -2.30 -4.89 11.64
C LYS A 67 -1.05 -5.53 12.22
N ASP A 68 -0.58 -6.60 11.61
CA ASP A 68 0.64 -7.32 12.02
C ASP A 68 1.88 -6.41 11.93
N THR A 69 1.98 -5.62 10.86
CA THR A 69 3.06 -4.64 10.69
C THR A 69 3.01 -3.54 11.76
N ILE A 70 1.82 -2.99 12.07
CA ILE A 70 1.65 -1.99 13.12
C ILE A 70 2.01 -2.57 14.49
N GLU A 71 1.60 -3.80 14.78
CA GLU A 71 1.94 -4.48 16.03
C GLU A 71 3.44 -4.71 16.17
N LEU A 72 4.08 -5.18 15.10
CA LEU A 72 5.53 -5.35 15.07
C LEU A 72 6.26 -4.01 15.32
N ILE A 73 5.84 -2.93 14.66
CA ILE A 73 6.42 -1.60 14.86
C ILE A 73 6.27 -1.13 16.31
N ARG A 74 5.13 -1.40 16.96
CA ARG A 74 4.95 -1.08 18.37
C ARG A 74 5.88 -1.87 19.29
N LYS A 75 6.09 -3.15 19.00
CA LYS A 75 7.06 -3.97 19.75
C LYS A 75 8.50 -3.47 19.60
N LEU A 76 8.87 -3.03 18.37
CA LEU A 76 10.21 -2.55 18.06
C LEU A 76 10.50 -1.14 18.58
N TYR A 77 9.56 -0.21 18.41
CA TYR A 77 9.78 1.24 18.59
C TYR A 77 8.93 1.88 19.68
N ARG A 78 8.06 1.12 20.32
CA ARG A 78 7.21 1.51 21.47
C ARG A 78 6.40 2.79 21.28
N LEU A 79 5.90 3.01 20.06
CA LEU A 79 5.07 4.17 19.76
C LEU A 79 3.68 4.07 20.38
N ARG A 80 3.15 5.21 20.83
CA ARG A 80 1.80 5.29 21.37
C ARG A 80 0.72 5.01 20.34
N SER A 81 -0.42 4.49 20.76
CA SER A 81 -1.62 4.29 19.96
C SER A 81 -2.85 5.04 20.50
N CYS A 82 -2.75 5.63 21.70
CA CYS A 82 -3.86 6.29 22.38
C CYS A 82 -4.28 7.60 21.71
N ASN A 83 -5.51 8.04 21.97
CA ASN A 83 -6.07 9.29 21.43
C ASN A 83 -5.81 10.51 22.30
N ARG A 84 -4.97 10.43 23.34
CA ARG A 84 -4.63 11.57 24.20
C ARG A 84 -3.98 12.69 23.41
N ILE A 85 -4.32 13.92 23.73
CA ILE A 85 -3.75 15.11 23.08
C ILE A 85 -2.50 15.52 23.85
N LEU A 86 -1.32 15.17 23.32
CA LEU A 86 -0.05 15.50 23.94
C LEU A 86 0.58 16.74 23.26
N PRO A 87 1.20 17.65 24.03
CA PRO A 87 1.57 17.53 25.45
C PRO A 87 0.49 17.90 26.46
N ARG A 88 -0.70 18.40 26.07
CA ARG A 88 -1.74 18.91 26.96
C ARG A 88 -2.17 17.92 28.05
N ASP A 89 -2.20 16.64 27.76
CA ASP A 89 -2.73 15.59 28.64
C ASP A 89 -1.62 14.82 29.40
N ILE A 90 -0.38 15.36 29.42
CA ILE A 90 0.72 14.76 30.20
C ILE A 90 0.38 14.81 31.71
N GLY A 91 0.51 13.67 32.38
CA GLY A 91 0.31 13.54 33.82
C GLY A 91 -1.14 13.52 34.31
N LYS A 92 -2.14 13.67 33.41
CA LYS A 92 -3.55 13.72 33.81
C LYS A 92 -4.15 12.37 34.20
N GLU A 93 -3.69 11.30 33.57
CA GLU A 93 -4.22 9.96 33.76
C GLU A 93 -3.10 8.94 33.89
N ARG A 94 -3.37 7.81 34.51
CA ARG A 94 -2.40 6.69 34.65
C ARG A 94 -1.96 6.12 33.32
N CYS A 95 -0.80 5.47 33.27
CA CYS A 95 -0.34 4.68 32.15
C CYS A 95 -1.37 3.63 31.73
N CYS A 96 -1.50 3.43 30.43
CA CYS A 96 -2.31 2.35 29.88
C CYS A 96 -1.52 1.01 29.85
N LEU A 97 -2.25 -0.08 29.58
CA LEU A 97 -1.68 -1.43 29.50
C LEU A 97 -0.45 -1.51 28.57
N TYR A 98 -0.46 -0.79 27.43
CA TYR A 98 0.65 -0.84 26.46
C TYR A 98 2.01 -0.41 27.04
N HIS A 99 2.03 0.46 28.04
CA HIS A 99 3.27 0.77 28.77
C HIS A 99 3.75 -0.43 29.60
N HIS A 100 2.83 -1.06 30.34
CA HIS A 100 3.16 -2.20 31.20
C HIS A 100 3.65 -3.42 30.42
N ILE A 101 3.13 -3.65 29.22
CA ILE A 101 3.59 -4.70 28.29
C ILE A 101 4.73 -4.24 27.37
N LYS A 102 5.41 -3.13 27.70
CA LYS A 102 6.58 -2.59 26.99
C LYS A 102 6.35 -2.27 25.51
N GLN A 103 5.13 -1.93 25.11
CA GLN A 103 4.76 -1.53 23.75
C GLN A 103 4.52 -0.01 23.60
N CYS A 104 4.80 0.79 24.66
CA CYS A 104 4.70 2.24 24.63
C CYS A 104 5.63 2.84 25.69
N ASP A 105 6.44 3.83 25.35
CA ASP A 105 7.33 4.53 26.27
C ASP A 105 6.63 5.60 27.14
N ALA A 106 5.29 5.57 27.18
CA ALA A 106 4.43 6.43 27.99
C ALA A 106 4.76 7.94 27.91
N PRO A 107 4.76 8.55 26.72
CA PRO A 107 4.95 10.01 26.63
C PRO A 107 3.84 10.78 27.36
N CYS A 108 2.70 10.15 27.62
CA CYS A 108 1.62 10.71 28.43
C CYS A 108 1.96 10.86 29.93
N GLN A 109 3.07 10.29 30.41
CA GLN A 109 3.63 10.46 31.75
C GLN A 109 4.92 11.29 31.76
N GLY A 110 5.37 11.70 30.58
CA GLY A 110 6.66 12.39 30.46
C GLY A 110 7.88 11.47 30.65
N TYR A 111 7.72 10.14 30.54
CA TYR A 111 8.83 9.20 30.73
C TYR A 111 9.83 9.20 29.57
N ILE A 112 9.49 9.81 28.45
CA ILE A 112 10.35 10.01 27.30
C ILE A 112 10.25 11.46 26.82
N SER A 113 11.40 12.09 26.49
CA SER A 113 11.41 13.42 25.90
C SER A 113 10.84 13.42 24.47
N GLN A 114 10.38 14.57 24.00
CA GLN A 114 9.83 14.70 22.65
C GLN A 114 10.90 14.42 21.59
N GLU A 115 12.14 14.85 21.81
CA GLU A 115 13.28 14.65 20.91
C GLU A 115 13.55 13.14 20.73
N LYS A 116 13.73 12.43 21.84
CA LYS A 116 14.01 10.99 21.83
C LYS A 116 12.82 10.17 21.24
N TYR A 117 11.60 10.62 21.49
CA TYR A 117 10.43 10.00 20.89
C TYR A 117 10.39 10.21 19.36
N ARG A 118 10.79 11.40 18.88
CA ARG A 118 10.86 11.69 17.45
C ARG A 118 11.96 10.89 16.75
N GLU A 119 13.07 10.60 17.38
CA GLU A 119 14.09 9.68 16.83
C GLU A 119 13.48 8.30 16.54
N SER A 120 12.68 7.77 17.48
CA SER A 120 11.95 6.51 17.26
C SER A 120 10.95 6.59 16.10
N VAL A 121 10.28 7.74 15.94
CA VAL A 121 9.37 7.97 14.81
C VAL A 121 10.14 8.00 13.49
N ASP A 122 11.30 8.65 13.42
CA ASP A 122 12.12 8.70 12.21
C ASP A 122 12.62 7.30 11.80
N GLU A 123 12.96 6.46 12.76
CA GLU A 123 13.31 5.06 12.49
C GLU A 123 12.08 4.27 11.95
N VAL A 124 10.89 4.52 12.49
CA VAL A 124 9.64 3.93 11.95
C VAL A 124 9.38 4.38 10.52
N LEU A 125 9.60 5.66 10.20
CA LEU A 125 9.45 6.16 8.83
C LEU A 125 10.44 5.50 7.86
N LYS A 126 11.69 5.28 8.29
CA LYS A 126 12.69 4.52 7.51
C LYS A 126 12.28 3.06 7.32
N PHE A 127 11.79 2.41 8.39
CA PHE A 127 11.28 1.04 8.34
C PHE A 127 10.14 0.91 7.34
N LEU A 128 9.13 1.77 7.42
CA LEU A 128 8.00 1.79 6.49
C LEU A 128 8.41 2.15 5.06
N GLY A 129 9.48 2.93 4.90
CA GLY A 129 10.13 3.20 3.62
C GLY A 129 10.95 2.02 3.08
N GLY A 130 11.01 0.90 3.84
CA GLY A 130 11.69 -0.34 3.41
C GLY A 130 13.18 -0.41 3.77
N ASN A 131 13.71 0.48 4.59
CA ASN A 131 15.08 0.38 5.09
C ASN A 131 15.10 -0.48 6.36
N TYR A 132 15.40 -1.75 6.20
CA TYR A 132 15.42 -2.73 7.29
C TYR A 132 16.82 -3.03 7.80
N ASP A 133 17.89 -2.62 7.13
CA ASP A 133 19.27 -3.06 7.42
C ASP A 133 19.70 -2.72 8.83
N ARG A 134 19.36 -1.53 9.30
CA ARG A 134 19.72 -1.07 10.65
C ARG A 134 19.04 -1.90 11.73
N ILE A 135 17.71 -2.08 11.61
CA ILE A 135 16.96 -2.83 12.63
C ILE A 135 17.33 -4.31 12.64
N LEU A 136 17.64 -4.89 11.48
CA LEU A 136 18.11 -6.27 11.40
C LEU A 136 19.43 -6.45 12.15
N LYS A 137 20.40 -5.55 11.93
CA LYS A 137 21.71 -5.56 12.64
C LYS A 137 21.54 -5.34 14.15
N ASP A 138 20.69 -4.39 14.54
CA ASP A 138 20.43 -4.10 15.95
C ASP A 138 19.79 -5.29 16.68
N LEU A 139 18.85 -5.98 16.01
CA LEU A 139 18.20 -7.16 16.58
C LEU A 139 19.16 -8.36 16.66
N GLU A 140 20.00 -8.56 15.63
CA GLU A 140 21.01 -9.63 15.64
C GLU A 140 22.00 -9.40 16.80
N LYS A 141 22.46 -8.16 16.98
CA LYS A 141 23.37 -7.78 18.07
C LYS A 141 22.72 -8.02 19.45
N LYS A 142 21.51 -7.52 19.67
CA LYS A 142 20.77 -7.72 20.93
C LYS A 142 20.46 -9.18 21.23
N MET A 143 20.18 -9.98 20.22
CA MET A 143 19.95 -11.42 20.35
C MET A 143 21.24 -12.10 20.83
N GLN A 144 22.40 -11.73 20.23
CA GLN A 144 23.68 -12.31 20.62
C GLN A 144 24.07 -11.89 22.05
N GLU A 145 23.96 -10.60 22.39
CA GLU A 145 24.24 -10.06 23.73
C GLU A 145 23.39 -10.77 24.79
N ALA A 146 22.08 -10.92 24.55
CA ALA A 146 21.18 -11.64 25.48
C ALA A 146 21.54 -13.13 25.60
N SER A 147 22.03 -13.76 24.52
CA SER A 147 22.51 -15.15 24.56
C SER A 147 23.79 -15.26 25.38
N ASP A 148 24.73 -14.36 25.22
CA ASP A 148 26.02 -14.35 25.92
C ASP A 148 25.82 -14.08 27.42
N ASP A 149 24.81 -13.27 27.77
CA ASP A 149 24.38 -12.98 29.15
C ASP A 149 23.48 -14.10 29.75
N LEU A 150 23.28 -15.20 29.03
CA LEU A 150 22.42 -16.35 29.40
C LEU A 150 20.94 -15.98 29.63
N GLU A 151 20.49 -14.83 29.10
CA GLU A 151 19.10 -14.37 29.11
C GLU A 151 18.29 -14.98 27.94
N PHE A 152 18.14 -16.29 27.94
CA PHE A 152 17.59 -17.04 26.80
C PHE A 152 16.18 -16.63 26.40
N GLU A 153 15.32 -16.22 27.33
CA GLU A 153 13.96 -15.74 27.02
C GLU A 153 14.01 -14.45 26.17
N LYS A 154 14.90 -13.52 26.52
CA LYS A 154 15.09 -12.30 25.72
C LYS A 154 15.72 -12.59 24.36
N ALA A 155 16.67 -13.52 24.30
CA ALA A 155 17.26 -13.95 23.04
C ALA A 155 16.21 -14.56 22.10
N ILE A 156 15.26 -15.33 22.62
CA ILE A 156 14.12 -15.86 21.87
C ILE A 156 13.21 -14.74 21.37
N GLU A 157 12.87 -13.76 22.22
CA GLU A 157 12.08 -12.59 21.79
C GLU A 157 12.74 -11.84 20.63
N TYR A 158 14.04 -11.56 20.73
CA TYR A 158 14.78 -10.88 19.65
C TYR A 158 14.84 -11.72 18.37
N ARG A 159 14.97 -13.04 18.48
CA ARG A 159 14.93 -13.95 17.33
C ARG A 159 13.59 -13.91 16.63
N GLU A 160 12.48 -13.90 17.35
CA GLU A 160 11.13 -13.83 16.77
C GLU A 160 10.89 -12.49 16.09
N LEU A 161 11.33 -11.39 16.69
CA LEU A 161 11.27 -10.06 16.07
C LEU A 161 12.12 -10.01 14.79
N LEU A 162 13.34 -10.54 14.84
CA LEU A 162 14.23 -10.63 13.68
C LEU A 162 13.59 -11.45 12.54
N HIS A 163 12.99 -12.60 12.87
CA HIS A 163 12.27 -13.43 11.89
C HIS A 163 11.10 -12.65 11.24
N SER A 164 10.30 -11.95 12.04
CA SER A 164 9.17 -11.16 11.57
C SER A 164 9.62 -10.03 10.63
N VAL A 165 10.69 -9.31 10.96
CA VAL A 165 11.27 -8.26 10.09
C VAL A 165 11.77 -8.88 8.79
N LYS A 166 12.50 -10.02 8.85
CA LYS A 166 12.98 -10.74 7.65
C LYS A 166 11.83 -11.19 6.75
N GLN A 167 10.73 -11.65 7.31
CA GLN A 167 9.54 -12.02 6.52
C GLN A 167 8.92 -10.83 5.78
N ILE A 168 8.81 -9.67 6.44
CA ILE A 168 8.31 -8.45 5.79
C ILE A 168 9.27 -8.02 4.69
N ALA A 169 10.57 -8.00 4.95
CA ALA A 169 11.60 -7.64 3.97
C ALA A 169 11.58 -8.56 2.75
N GLN A 170 11.38 -9.87 2.95
CA GLN A 170 11.29 -10.84 1.84
C GLN A 170 10.01 -10.69 1.01
N LYS A 171 8.87 -10.41 1.65
CA LYS A 171 7.59 -10.19 0.94
C LYS A 171 7.62 -8.91 0.09
N GLN A 172 8.36 -7.91 0.53
CA GLN A 172 8.57 -6.65 -0.18
C GLN A 172 9.83 -6.69 -1.05
N LYS A 173 9.92 -7.67 -1.93
CA LYS A 173 11.07 -7.84 -2.83
C LYS A 173 11.31 -6.57 -3.63
N ILE A 174 12.58 -6.14 -3.71
CA ILE A 174 12.97 -5.03 -4.58
C ILE A 174 12.65 -5.44 -6.02
N THR A 175 11.77 -4.69 -6.65
CA THR A 175 11.36 -4.92 -8.03
C THR A 175 11.98 -3.89 -8.98
N ASP A 176 12.53 -2.80 -8.43
CA ASP A 176 13.16 -1.74 -9.21
C ASP A 176 14.17 -0.94 -8.39
N THR A 177 15.31 -0.65 -8.98
CA THR A 177 16.40 0.13 -8.37
C THR A 177 16.15 1.64 -8.38
N GLY A 178 15.10 2.13 -9.07
CA GLY A 178 14.81 3.55 -9.24
C GLY A 178 14.15 4.24 -8.02
N GLY A 179 13.70 3.49 -7.02
CA GLY A 179 13.10 4.06 -5.80
C GLY A 179 11.79 4.84 -5.99
N GLU A 180 11.20 4.81 -7.18
CA GLU A 180 9.99 5.55 -7.50
C GLU A 180 8.71 4.78 -7.16
N ASP A 181 7.66 5.56 -6.88
CA ASP A 181 6.32 5.03 -6.69
C ASP A 181 5.62 4.86 -8.03
N ARG A 182 5.19 3.64 -8.32
CA ARG A 182 4.49 3.30 -9.56
C ARG A 182 3.45 2.21 -9.37
N ASP A 183 2.46 2.21 -10.24
CA ASP A 183 1.55 1.09 -10.40
C ASP A 183 1.78 0.45 -11.77
N ILE A 184 1.80 -0.89 -11.80
CA ILE A 184 1.85 -1.66 -13.04
C ILE A 184 0.45 -2.21 -13.26
N VAL A 185 -0.14 -1.85 -14.37
CA VAL A 185 -1.50 -2.22 -14.73
C VAL A 185 -1.46 -2.99 -16.03
N ALA A 186 -1.93 -4.23 -16.01
CA ALA A 186 -2.04 -5.06 -17.20
C ALA A 186 -3.36 -5.81 -17.22
N LEU A 187 -3.82 -6.18 -18.39
CA LEU A 187 -5.11 -6.83 -18.58
C LEU A 187 -4.98 -8.16 -19.32
N ALA A 188 -5.92 -9.05 -19.07
CA ALA A 188 -6.28 -10.19 -19.91
C ALA A 188 -7.79 -10.13 -20.16
N ARG A 189 -8.20 -10.48 -21.38
CA ARG A 189 -9.62 -10.48 -21.76
C ARG A 189 -9.97 -11.72 -22.52
N GLU A 190 -11.24 -12.10 -22.43
CA GLU A 190 -11.83 -13.15 -23.22
C GLU A 190 -13.36 -12.91 -23.31
N HIS A 191 -13.86 -12.80 -24.54
CA HIS A 191 -15.27 -12.44 -24.84
C HIS A 191 -15.66 -11.09 -24.20
N GLU A 192 -16.65 -11.12 -23.29
CA GLU A 192 -17.18 -9.95 -22.58
C GLU A 192 -16.55 -9.78 -21.17
N ASP A 193 -15.60 -10.64 -20.79
CA ASP A 193 -14.95 -10.60 -19.49
C ASP A 193 -13.49 -10.16 -19.63
N ALA A 194 -13.06 -9.27 -18.73
CA ALA A 194 -11.67 -8.90 -18.60
C ALA A 194 -11.24 -8.90 -17.13
N VAL A 195 -9.97 -9.20 -16.91
CA VAL A 195 -9.31 -9.06 -15.61
C VAL A 195 -8.16 -8.09 -15.77
N VAL A 196 -8.13 -7.07 -14.94
CA VAL A 196 -7.00 -6.15 -14.79
C VAL A 196 -6.24 -6.51 -13.54
N GLN A 197 -4.93 -6.77 -13.69
CA GLN A 197 -4.00 -6.98 -12.59
C GLN A 197 -3.27 -5.67 -12.30
N VAL A 198 -3.20 -5.29 -11.04
CA VAL A 198 -2.42 -4.13 -10.57
C VAL A 198 -1.34 -4.59 -9.61
N PHE A 199 -0.10 -4.13 -9.83
CA PHE A 199 0.99 -4.25 -8.88
C PHE A 199 1.30 -2.88 -8.29
N PHE A 200 1.27 -2.76 -6.97
CA PHE A 200 1.57 -1.54 -6.24
C PHE A 200 3.04 -1.51 -5.85
N ILE A 201 3.83 -0.66 -6.48
CA ILE A 201 5.26 -0.47 -6.20
C ILE A 201 5.44 0.85 -5.48
N ARG A 202 6.08 0.82 -4.30
CA ARG A 202 6.40 2.00 -3.50
C ARG A 202 7.86 1.94 -3.07
N ASN A 203 8.58 3.04 -3.27
CA ASN A 203 10.03 3.10 -3.05
C ASN A 203 10.78 1.94 -3.75
N GLY A 204 10.39 1.59 -4.99
CA GLY A 204 10.97 0.48 -5.75
C GLY A 204 10.60 -0.91 -5.25
N ARG A 205 9.67 -1.07 -4.31
CA ARG A 205 9.28 -2.35 -3.71
C ARG A 205 7.83 -2.70 -4.01
N LEU A 206 7.57 -3.97 -4.31
CA LEU A 206 6.22 -4.49 -4.47
C LEU A 206 5.57 -4.62 -3.08
N ILE A 207 4.64 -3.73 -2.75
CA ILE A 207 3.92 -3.73 -1.47
C ILE A 207 2.60 -4.49 -1.52
N GLY A 208 2.06 -4.72 -2.71
CA GLY A 208 0.83 -5.46 -2.91
C GLY A 208 0.52 -5.70 -4.37
N ARG A 209 -0.39 -6.64 -4.60
CA ARG A 209 -0.96 -6.92 -5.92
C ARG A 209 -2.43 -7.25 -5.75
N ASP A 210 -3.23 -6.80 -6.67
CA ASP A 210 -4.66 -7.14 -6.72
C ASP A 210 -5.16 -7.24 -8.15
N HIS A 211 -6.30 -7.87 -8.33
CA HIS A 211 -6.95 -8.01 -9.62
C HIS A 211 -8.39 -7.52 -9.55
N PHE A 212 -8.90 -7.09 -10.69
CA PHE A 212 -10.22 -6.48 -10.83
C PHE A 212 -10.93 -7.09 -12.02
N TYR A 213 -12.20 -7.41 -11.83
CA TYR A 213 -13.06 -7.89 -12.88
C TYR A 213 -13.75 -6.73 -13.59
N LEU A 214 -13.71 -6.76 -14.92
CA LEU A 214 -14.43 -5.82 -15.75
C LEU A 214 -15.36 -6.60 -16.69
N ARG A 215 -16.54 -6.06 -16.87
CA ARG A 215 -17.39 -6.43 -18.00
C ARG A 215 -17.10 -5.46 -19.14
N ILE A 216 -16.74 -5.99 -20.29
CA ILE A 216 -16.35 -5.21 -21.47
C ILE A 216 -17.41 -5.37 -22.57
N ALA A 217 -17.57 -4.35 -23.42
CA ALA A 217 -18.41 -4.45 -24.59
C ALA A 217 -17.72 -5.28 -25.68
N GLN A 218 -18.52 -5.89 -26.54
CA GLN A 218 -18.01 -6.64 -27.66
C GLN A 218 -17.41 -5.67 -28.68
N GLY A 219 -16.11 -5.78 -28.90
CA GLY A 219 -15.38 -4.90 -29.82
C GLY A 219 -14.46 -3.88 -29.14
N ASP A 220 -14.57 -3.66 -27.81
CA ASP A 220 -13.67 -2.76 -27.09
C ASP A 220 -12.21 -3.17 -27.31
N GLU A 221 -11.34 -2.20 -27.60
CA GLU A 221 -9.90 -2.43 -27.70
C GLU A 221 -9.23 -2.37 -26.34
N ASN A 222 -8.03 -2.94 -26.22
CA ASN A 222 -7.26 -2.92 -24.95
C ASN A 222 -7.00 -1.49 -24.46
N ALA A 223 -6.84 -0.53 -25.35
CA ALA A 223 -6.63 0.88 -25.06
C ALA A 223 -7.85 1.50 -24.36
N GLU A 224 -9.06 1.24 -24.87
CA GLU A 224 -10.34 1.69 -24.30
C GLU A 224 -10.60 1.05 -22.92
N ILE A 225 -10.37 -0.27 -22.80
CA ILE A 225 -10.53 -0.99 -21.53
C ILE A 225 -9.61 -0.43 -20.44
N LEU A 226 -8.35 -0.17 -20.78
CA LEU A 226 -7.40 0.43 -19.85
C LEU A 226 -7.78 1.86 -19.47
N SER A 227 -8.21 2.69 -20.43
CA SER A 227 -8.73 4.04 -20.14
C SER A 227 -9.89 3.99 -19.16
N SER A 228 -10.89 3.15 -19.43
CA SER A 228 -12.08 2.97 -18.58
C SER A 228 -11.71 2.47 -17.18
N PHE A 229 -10.77 1.52 -17.08
CA PHE A 229 -10.27 1.04 -15.80
C PHE A 229 -9.56 2.16 -15.03
N ILE A 230 -8.64 2.88 -15.65
CA ILE A 230 -7.88 3.98 -15.01
C ILE A 230 -8.85 5.03 -14.48
N LYS A 231 -9.83 5.45 -15.29
CA LYS A 231 -10.86 6.42 -14.87
C LYS A 231 -11.60 5.94 -13.61
N GLN A 232 -12.15 4.73 -13.64
CA GLN A 232 -12.99 4.21 -12.56
C GLN A 232 -12.18 3.88 -11.29
N PHE A 233 -11.02 3.27 -11.44
CA PHE A 233 -10.18 2.87 -10.32
C PHE A 233 -9.61 4.09 -9.58
N TYR A 234 -8.97 5.01 -10.31
CA TYR A 234 -8.33 6.18 -9.68
C TYR A 234 -9.33 7.28 -9.28
N ALA A 235 -10.57 7.26 -9.78
CA ALA A 235 -11.63 8.12 -9.26
C ALA A 235 -11.90 7.84 -7.77
N GLY A 236 -11.91 6.57 -7.37
CA GLY A 236 -12.14 6.14 -6.00
C GLY A 236 -10.89 5.95 -5.13
N THR A 237 -9.70 5.92 -5.75
CA THR A 237 -8.44 5.63 -5.05
C THR A 237 -7.84 6.90 -4.45
N PRO A 238 -7.52 6.92 -3.14
CA PRO A 238 -6.99 8.11 -2.47
C PRO A 238 -5.52 8.39 -2.78
N TYR A 239 -4.77 7.39 -3.29
CA TYR A 239 -3.35 7.52 -3.60
C TYR A 239 -3.11 7.31 -5.10
N ILE A 240 -2.38 8.23 -5.72
CA ILE A 240 -1.99 8.18 -7.13
C ILE A 240 -0.47 8.19 -7.21
N PRO A 241 0.17 7.18 -7.84
CA PRO A 241 1.62 7.14 -8.01
C PRO A 241 2.11 8.16 -9.05
N GLY A 242 3.42 8.37 -9.12
CA GLY A 242 4.01 9.26 -10.13
C GLY A 242 4.07 8.65 -11.53
N GLU A 243 4.04 7.33 -11.63
CA GLU A 243 4.15 6.61 -12.89
C GLU A 243 3.16 5.44 -12.94
N LEU A 244 2.46 5.29 -14.06
CA LEU A 244 1.72 4.08 -14.40
C LEU A 244 2.42 3.38 -15.55
N MET A 245 2.70 2.08 -15.39
CA MET A 245 3.23 1.23 -16.45
C MET A 245 2.12 0.39 -17.05
N LEU A 246 1.97 0.46 -18.37
CA LEU A 246 0.87 -0.11 -19.12
C LEU A 246 1.41 -0.97 -20.27
N PRO A 247 0.69 -2.02 -20.72
CA PRO A 247 1.08 -2.83 -21.86
C PRO A 247 0.87 -2.13 -23.20
N VAL A 248 -0.12 -1.24 -23.29
CA VAL A 248 -0.46 -0.43 -24.46
C VAL A 248 -0.79 0.99 -24.02
N GLU A 249 -0.74 1.91 -24.95
CA GLU A 249 -1.14 3.30 -24.72
C GLU A 249 -2.65 3.37 -24.54
N PRO A 250 -3.16 3.96 -23.43
CA PRO A 250 -4.59 4.11 -23.23
C PRO A 250 -5.14 5.22 -24.13
N GLU A 251 -6.41 5.15 -24.45
CA GLU A 251 -7.08 6.27 -25.08
C GLU A 251 -7.08 7.52 -24.18
N GLU A 252 -7.15 8.68 -24.77
CA GLU A 252 -7.18 9.97 -24.06
C GLU A 252 -6.00 10.14 -23.08
N ARG A 253 -4.83 9.59 -23.39
CA ARG A 253 -3.63 9.59 -22.53
C ARG A 253 -3.34 10.94 -21.91
N GLU A 254 -3.30 12.01 -22.70
CA GLU A 254 -2.94 13.35 -22.22
C GLU A 254 -3.96 13.88 -21.20
N ILE A 255 -5.26 13.62 -21.42
CA ILE A 255 -6.34 14.01 -20.50
C ILE A 255 -6.24 13.23 -19.21
N LEU A 256 -5.96 11.92 -19.28
CA LEU A 256 -5.80 11.06 -18.11
C LEU A 256 -4.57 11.46 -17.29
N GLU A 257 -3.44 11.72 -17.91
CA GLU A 257 -2.22 12.19 -17.22
C GLU A 257 -2.47 13.56 -16.54
N ALA A 258 -3.16 14.48 -17.22
CA ALA A 258 -3.53 15.78 -16.64
C ALA A 258 -4.48 15.64 -15.44
N TRP A 259 -5.55 14.84 -15.58
CA TRP A 259 -6.51 14.58 -14.53
C TRP A 259 -5.88 13.94 -13.28
N LEU A 260 -5.08 12.88 -13.47
CA LEU A 260 -4.37 12.23 -12.38
C LEU A 260 -3.34 13.16 -11.75
N GLY A 261 -2.67 13.99 -12.55
CA GLY A 261 -1.72 14.99 -12.09
C GLY A 261 -2.37 16.06 -11.22
N GLU A 262 -3.54 16.57 -11.58
CA GLU A 262 -4.32 17.51 -10.77
C GLU A 262 -4.75 16.88 -9.45
N LYS A 263 -5.29 15.67 -9.51
CA LYS A 263 -5.73 14.93 -8.31
C LYS A 263 -4.58 14.61 -7.35
N ARG A 264 -3.41 14.29 -7.87
CA ARG A 264 -2.18 14.02 -7.11
C ARG A 264 -1.52 15.29 -6.57
N GLY A 265 -1.67 16.41 -7.27
CA GLY A 265 -0.94 17.67 -7.03
C GLY A 265 0.45 17.73 -7.66
N HIS A 266 0.86 16.71 -8.43
CA HIS A 266 2.12 16.61 -9.16
C HIS A 266 1.91 15.78 -10.43
N LYS A 267 2.78 15.96 -11.43
CA LYS A 267 2.69 15.24 -12.71
C LYS A 267 2.63 13.72 -12.52
N VAL A 268 1.82 13.09 -13.35
CA VAL A 268 1.72 11.64 -13.51
C VAL A 268 2.10 11.29 -14.93
N HIS A 269 2.87 10.22 -15.13
CA HIS A 269 3.33 9.80 -16.45
C HIS A 269 2.90 8.36 -16.73
N PHE A 270 2.40 8.12 -17.92
CA PHE A 270 2.17 6.78 -18.43
C PHE A 270 3.38 6.29 -19.18
N ARG A 271 3.83 5.09 -18.88
CA ARG A 271 4.98 4.48 -19.52
C ARG A 271 4.61 3.12 -20.10
N ILE A 272 4.93 2.92 -21.37
CA ILE A 272 4.75 1.66 -22.07
C ILE A 272 6.14 1.08 -22.32
N PRO A 273 6.67 0.21 -21.43
CA PRO A 273 8.00 -0.35 -21.59
C PRO A 273 8.00 -1.39 -22.72
N LYS A 274 9.00 -1.29 -23.61
CA LYS A 274 9.16 -2.17 -24.77
C LYS A 274 10.39 -3.09 -24.66
N LYS A 275 11.14 -3.02 -23.54
CA LYS A 275 12.33 -3.85 -23.29
C LYS A 275 12.79 -3.80 -21.85
N GLY A 276 13.51 -4.82 -21.41
CA GLY A 276 14.19 -4.85 -20.13
C GLY A 276 13.31 -5.31 -18.94
N GLU A 277 13.75 -4.99 -17.74
CA GLU A 277 13.06 -5.45 -16.50
C GLU A 277 11.65 -4.88 -16.34
N LYS A 278 11.44 -3.64 -16.79
CA LYS A 278 10.14 -2.97 -16.72
C LYS A 278 9.10 -3.65 -17.62
N GLU A 279 9.49 -4.08 -18.82
CA GLU A 279 8.64 -4.87 -19.72
C GLU A 279 8.26 -6.20 -19.07
N LYS A 280 9.25 -6.92 -18.50
CA LYS A 280 9.01 -8.20 -17.80
C LYS A 280 8.01 -8.08 -16.65
N LEU A 281 8.00 -6.95 -15.94
CA LEU A 281 7.02 -6.70 -14.88
C LEU A 281 5.60 -6.51 -15.43
N VAL A 282 5.45 -5.80 -16.55
CA VAL A 282 4.15 -5.66 -17.23
C VAL A 282 3.68 -7.01 -17.78
N GLU A 283 4.58 -7.79 -18.40
CA GLU A 283 4.26 -9.15 -18.85
C GLU A 283 3.86 -10.07 -17.69
N LEU A 284 4.55 -9.97 -16.54
CA LEU A 284 4.19 -10.74 -15.34
C LEU A 284 2.80 -10.37 -14.84
N ALA A 285 2.44 -9.09 -14.84
CA ALA A 285 1.11 -8.64 -14.49
C ALA A 285 0.06 -9.18 -15.48
N ALA A 286 0.34 -9.15 -16.77
CA ALA A 286 -0.55 -9.72 -17.80
C ALA A 286 -0.73 -11.23 -17.64
N LYS A 287 0.35 -11.98 -17.37
CA LYS A 287 0.26 -13.42 -17.06
C LYS A 287 -0.59 -13.70 -15.83
N ASN A 288 -0.45 -12.90 -14.77
CA ASN A 288 -1.26 -13.04 -13.57
C ASN A 288 -2.74 -12.76 -13.87
N ALA A 289 -3.06 -11.72 -14.64
CA ALA A 289 -4.43 -11.43 -15.08
C ALA A 289 -5.03 -12.64 -15.82
N LYS A 290 -4.28 -13.22 -16.76
CA LYS A 290 -4.70 -14.40 -17.53
C LYS A 290 -4.96 -15.62 -16.64
N MET A 291 -4.07 -15.89 -15.69
CA MET A 291 -4.24 -17.00 -14.73
C MET A 291 -5.48 -16.85 -13.85
N VAL A 292 -5.82 -15.62 -13.45
CA VAL A 292 -7.05 -15.35 -12.69
C VAL A 292 -8.27 -15.63 -13.55
N LEU A 293 -8.29 -15.12 -14.78
CA LEU A 293 -9.39 -15.31 -15.72
C LEU A 293 -9.63 -16.80 -16.03
N GLU A 294 -8.58 -17.59 -16.21
CA GLU A 294 -8.66 -19.04 -16.47
C GLU A 294 -9.19 -19.81 -15.25
N LYS A 295 -8.72 -19.50 -14.04
CA LYS A 295 -9.19 -20.17 -12.80
C LYS A 295 -10.66 -19.97 -12.54
N ASP A 296 -11.19 -18.79 -12.79
CA ASP A 296 -12.60 -18.52 -12.54
C ASP A 296 -13.50 -19.27 -13.52
N LYS A 297 -13.05 -19.45 -14.75
CA LYS A 297 -13.78 -20.32 -15.71
C LYS A 297 -13.86 -21.78 -15.26
N GLU A 298 -12.75 -22.29 -14.73
CA GLU A 298 -12.75 -23.67 -14.20
C GLU A 298 -13.69 -23.80 -13.00
N ARG A 299 -13.79 -22.74 -12.16
CA ARG A 299 -14.72 -22.71 -11.02
C ARG A 299 -16.16 -22.71 -11.48
N ILE A 300 -16.52 -21.82 -12.41
CA ILE A 300 -17.87 -21.72 -12.98
C ILE A 300 -18.28 -23.05 -13.62
N LYS A 301 -17.40 -23.66 -14.44
CA LYS A 301 -17.67 -24.96 -15.04
C LYS A 301 -17.88 -26.08 -14.03
N ARG A 302 -17.25 -26.02 -12.85
CA ARG A 302 -17.44 -27.03 -11.77
C ARG A 302 -18.72 -26.79 -10.96
N GLU A 303 -19.22 -25.55 -10.93
CA GLU A 303 -20.47 -25.20 -10.23
C GLU A 303 -21.72 -25.46 -11.11
N GLU A 304 -21.54 -25.53 -12.43
CA GLU A 304 -22.61 -25.80 -13.40
C GLU A 304 -22.74 -27.29 -13.81
N GLY A 305 -21.82 -28.16 -13.45
CA GLY A 305 -21.79 -29.60 -13.71
C GLY A 305 -22.01 -30.43 -12.47
#